data_02b45b5424f4d6c7e84a4e5446167fd0
#
_entry.id   02b45b5424f4d6c7e84a4e5446167fd0
#
_cell.length_a   1.000
_cell.length_b   1.000
_cell.length_c   1.000
_cell.angle_alpha   90.00
_cell.angle_beta   90.00
_cell.angle_gamma   90.00
#
_symmetry.space_group_name_H-M   'P 1'
#
loop_
_entity.id
_entity.type
_entity.pdbx_description
1 polymer ?
#
loop_
_entity_poly.entity_id
_entity_poly.type
_entity_poly.pdbx_seq_one_letter_code
_entity_poly.pdbx_strand_id
1 'polypeptide(L)'
;DADRLAIVDEKGEPLGEEYTIVIAADGYLDELQQSEKFVINLSSSLALEKLAEQKNSTVLRSAVGEINVVKKMNEINSNIGGEGNGGVILRECHLGRDSLVAVTLILNRMSQSTDKLSEIYSSLPQFKIVKDKVNVDNINSEEIIKKATSLFENAEKNTIDGVKFTWDDRWVHLRKSNTEPIMRIYAEAP
;
A
#
# COMPACT_ATOMS: atom_id res chain seq x y z
N ASP A 1 5.76 4.73 -18.23
CA ASP A 1 6.46 5.54 -17.23
C ASP A 1 7.60 4.72 -16.58
N ALA A 2 7.45 3.36 -16.49
CA ALA A 2 8.41 2.44 -15.89
C ALA A 2 8.72 2.71 -14.39
N ASP A 3 7.78 3.30 -13.69
CA ASP A 3 7.89 3.70 -12.29
C ASP A 3 7.25 2.70 -11.32
N ARG A 4 6.65 1.61 -11.84
CA ARG A 4 5.99 0.56 -11.08
C ARG A 4 6.49 -0.82 -11.47
N LEU A 5 6.57 -1.72 -10.49
CA LEU A 5 7.00 -3.09 -10.66
C LEU A 5 5.83 -4.06 -10.44
N ALA A 6 5.64 -4.97 -11.38
CA ALA A 6 4.80 -6.16 -11.21
C ALA A 6 5.72 -7.38 -11.07
N ILE A 7 5.37 -8.29 -10.18
CA ILE A 7 6.19 -9.45 -9.81
C ILE A 7 5.44 -10.73 -10.15
N VAL A 8 6.16 -11.66 -10.76
CA VAL A 8 5.69 -13.02 -11.03
C VAL A 8 6.68 -13.98 -10.38
N ASP A 9 6.20 -14.97 -9.67
CA ASP A 9 7.04 -15.97 -9.02
C ASP A 9 7.61 -17.01 -9.99
N GLU A 10 8.42 -17.92 -9.48
CA GLU A 10 9.04 -19.00 -10.27
C GLU A 10 8.04 -20.06 -10.78
N LYS A 11 6.77 -20.00 -10.37
CA LYS A 11 5.68 -20.87 -10.85
C LYS A 11 4.87 -20.18 -11.96
N GLY A 12 5.15 -18.89 -12.24
CA GLY A 12 4.42 -18.08 -13.20
C GLY A 12 3.18 -17.40 -12.60
N GLU A 13 3.03 -17.38 -11.25
CA GLU A 13 1.90 -16.77 -10.57
C GLU A 13 2.19 -15.31 -10.22
N PRO A 14 1.31 -14.35 -10.58
CA PRO A 14 1.47 -12.96 -10.17
C PRO A 14 1.22 -12.80 -8.67
N LEU A 15 2.10 -12.09 -7.98
CA LEU A 15 2.01 -11.87 -6.53
C LEU A 15 1.03 -10.77 -6.13
N GLY A 16 0.53 -9.99 -7.10
CA GLY A 16 -0.26 -8.79 -6.84
C GLY A 16 0.60 -7.54 -6.68
N GLU A 17 0.12 -6.43 -7.25
CA GLU A 17 0.86 -5.16 -7.24
C GLU A 17 1.04 -4.58 -5.83
N GLU A 18 0.15 -4.93 -4.90
CA GLU A 18 0.18 -4.53 -3.49
C GLU A 18 1.40 -5.04 -2.75
N TYR A 19 1.90 -6.24 -3.15
CA TYR A 19 3.02 -6.90 -2.47
C TYR A 19 4.39 -6.40 -2.91
N THR A 20 4.49 -5.63 -3.96
CA THR A 20 5.78 -5.04 -4.38
C THR A 20 6.41 -4.22 -3.26
N ILE A 21 5.65 -3.28 -2.66
CA ILE A 21 6.16 -2.48 -1.54
C ILE A 21 6.37 -3.31 -0.27
N VAL A 22 5.58 -4.37 -0.05
CA VAL A 22 5.69 -5.22 1.15
C VAL A 22 7.00 -6.02 1.12
N ILE A 23 7.31 -6.67 -0.02
CA ILE A 23 8.56 -7.45 -0.19
C ILE A 23 9.77 -6.52 -0.19
N ALA A 24 9.68 -5.35 -0.85
CA ALA A 24 10.75 -4.35 -0.84
C ALA A 24 11.04 -3.84 0.58
N ALA A 25 10.00 -3.60 1.39
CA ALA A 25 10.14 -3.19 2.77
C ALA A 25 10.73 -4.27 3.67
N ASP A 26 10.37 -5.54 3.45
CA ASP A 26 10.97 -6.67 4.17
C ASP A 26 12.50 -6.75 3.91
N GLY A 27 12.91 -6.64 2.63
CA GLY A 27 14.33 -6.61 2.28
C GLY A 27 15.08 -5.40 2.84
N TYR A 28 14.45 -4.23 2.85
CA TYR A 28 15.01 -3.01 3.40
C TYR A 28 15.22 -3.11 4.93
N LEU A 29 14.24 -3.65 5.66
CA LEU A 29 14.32 -3.84 7.11
C LEU A 29 15.38 -4.88 7.50
N ASP A 30 15.49 -5.97 6.73
CA ASP A 30 16.47 -7.01 6.98
C ASP A 30 17.92 -6.52 6.77
N GLU A 31 18.13 -5.57 5.85
CA GLU A 31 19.42 -4.93 5.65
C GLU A 31 19.76 -3.95 6.77
N LEU A 32 18.81 -3.08 7.13
CA LEU A 32 19.05 -2.04 8.13
C LEU A 32 19.21 -2.56 9.55
N GLN A 33 18.58 -3.69 9.90
CA GLN A 33 18.52 -4.24 11.26
C GLN A 33 18.05 -3.25 12.33
N GLN A 34 17.22 -2.27 11.93
CA GLN A 34 16.66 -1.24 12.83
C GLN A 34 15.23 -0.90 12.42
N SER A 35 14.49 -0.28 13.34
CA SER A 35 13.13 0.17 13.07
C SER A 35 13.08 1.32 12.07
N GLU A 36 12.03 1.36 11.24
CA GLU A 36 11.82 2.38 10.23
C GLU A 36 10.36 2.91 10.26
N LYS A 37 10.16 4.07 9.66
CA LYS A 37 8.85 4.66 9.41
C LYS A 37 8.53 4.59 7.92
N PHE A 38 7.55 3.80 7.56
CA PHE A 38 7.08 3.70 6.18
C PHE A 38 5.96 4.70 5.91
N VAL A 39 5.88 5.18 4.69
CA VAL A 39 4.73 5.97 4.22
C VAL A 39 4.09 5.29 3.03
N ILE A 40 2.80 4.98 3.15
CA ILE A 40 1.98 4.47 2.06
C ILE A 40 0.70 5.28 1.90
N ASN A 41 0.02 5.13 0.78
CA ASN A 41 -1.29 5.78 0.62
C ASN A 41 -2.41 5.00 1.31
N LEU A 42 -3.60 5.63 1.43
CA LEU A 42 -4.78 5.02 2.07
C LEU A 42 -5.22 3.70 1.44
N SER A 43 -5.02 3.51 0.14
CA SER A 43 -5.48 2.32 -0.61
C SER A 43 -4.46 1.18 -0.65
N SER A 44 -3.32 1.29 0.04
CA SER A 44 -2.32 0.23 0.13
C SER A 44 -2.71 -0.84 1.16
N SER A 45 -2.14 -2.04 1.02
CA SER A 45 -2.46 -3.21 1.85
C SER A 45 -2.09 -3.03 3.32
N LEU A 46 -2.85 -3.69 4.21
CA LEU A 46 -2.50 -3.90 5.62
C LEU A 46 -1.28 -4.82 5.81
N ALA A 47 -0.92 -5.58 4.78
CA ALA A 47 0.22 -6.49 4.85
C ALA A 47 1.50 -5.76 5.29
N LEU A 48 1.73 -4.52 4.80
CA LEU A 48 2.89 -3.73 5.22
C LEU A 48 2.81 -3.30 6.69
N GLU A 49 1.63 -2.93 7.19
CA GLU A 49 1.46 -2.57 8.60
C GLU A 49 1.73 -3.76 9.52
N LYS A 50 1.21 -4.94 9.16
CA LYS A 50 1.45 -6.17 9.92
C LYS A 50 2.91 -6.61 9.88
N LEU A 51 3.60 -6.47 8.74
CA LEU A 51 5.03 -6.70 8.62
C LEU A 51 5.82 -5.70 9.50
N ALA A 52 5.48 -4.42 9.42
CA ALA A 52 6.13 -3.38 10.20
C ALA A 52 5.98 -3.61 11.72
N GLU A 53 4.79 -3.99 12.18
CA GLU A 53 4.54 -4.38 13.58
C GLU A 53 5.47 -5.50 14.03
N GLN A 54 5.64 -6.56 13.22
CA GLN A 54 6.53 -7.69 13.51
C GLN A 54 8.01 -7.28 13.61
N LYS A 55 8.41 -6.22 12.90
CA LYS A 55 9.78 -5.69 12.82
C LYS A 55 9.98 -4.42 13.68
N ASN A 56 9.10 -4.14 14.65
CA ASN A 56 9.13 -2.93 15.49
C ASN A 56 9.18 -1.61 14.71
N SER A 57 8.63 -1.60 13.53
CA SER A 57 8.53 -0.46 12.62
C SER A 57 7.11 0.09 12.58
N THR A 58 6.89 1.23 11.96
CA THR A 58 5.58 1.88 11.89
C THR A 58 5.23 2.27 10.46
N VAL A 59 3.93 2.30 10.17
CA VAL A 59 3.40 2.76 8.88
C VAL A 59 2.51 3.97 9.10
N LEU A 60 2.72 5.01 8.30
CA LEU A 60 1.85 6.18 8.25
C LEU A 60 1.18 6.26 6.87
N ARG A 61 -0.08 6.66 6.87
CA ARG A 61 -0.85 6.76 5.63
C ARG A 61 -0.99 8.20 5.15
N SER A 62 -0.89 8.40 3.84
CA SER A 62 -1.16 9.65 3.13
C SER A 62 -2.43 9.54 2.28
N ALA A 63 -2.92 10.67 1.75
CA ALA A 63 -3.85 10.67 0.63
C ALA A 63 -3.25 9.90 -0.57
N VAL A 64 -4.12 9.40 -1.46
CA VAL A 64 -3.69 8.67 -2.66
C VAL A 64 -2.94 9.60 -3.63
N GLY A 65 -1.90 9.07 -4.23
CA GLY A 65 -1.02 9.74 -5.20
C GLY A 65 0.39 9.95 -4.68
N GLU A 66 1.35 9.70 -5.55
CA GLU A 66 2.79 9.75 -5.26
C GLU A 66 3.21 11.04 -4.54
N ILE A 67 2.75 12.20 -5.03
CA ILE A 67 3.08 13.50 -4.44
C ILE A 67 2.69 13.60 -2.95
N ASN A 68 1.57 12.97 -2.57
CA ASN A 68 1.11 12.96 -1.19
C ASN A 68 1.96 12.03 -0.31
N VAL A 69 2.40 10.89 -0.88
CA VAL A 69 3.35 9.99 -0.21
C VAL A 69 4.67 10.71 0.03
N VAL A 70 5.24 11.32 -1.01
CA VAL A 70 6.51 12.09 -0.92
C VAL A 70 6.42 13.23 0.08
N LYS A 71 5.32 13.99 0.05
CA LYS A 71 5.09 15.07 1.01
C LYS A 71 5.09 14.54 2.45
N LYS A 72 4.38 13.45 2.69
CA LYS A 72 4.33 12.82 4.02
C LYS A 72 5.68 12.24 4.45
N MET A 73 6.44 11.62 3.53
CA MET A 73 7.80 11.15 3.78
C MET A 73 8.71 12.32 4.24
N ASN A 74 8.58 13.49 3.61
CA ASN A 74 9.35 14.67 4.01
C ASN A 74 8.93 15.20 5.39
N GLU A 75 7.63 15.24 5.68
CA GLU A 75 7.11 15.70 6.98
C GLU A 75 7.65 14.90 8.18
N ILE A 76 7.78 13.58 8.02
CA ILE A 76 8.18 12.68 9.12
C ILE A 76 9.62 12.17 8.99
N ASN A 77 10.36 12.63 7.98
CA ASN A 77 11.71 12.20 7.65
C ASN A 77 11.80 10.67 7.45
N SER A 78 10.85 10.10 6.68
CA SER A 78 10.87 8.70 6.30
C SER A 78 11.82 8.46 5.13
N ASN A 79 12.53 7.32 5.13
CA ASN A 79 13.43 6.93 4.04
C ASN A 79 12.71 6.14 2.94
N ILE A 80 11.66 5.41 3.28
CA ILE A 80 10.98 4.51 2.35
C ILE A 80 9.48 4.76 2.36
N GLY A 81 8.88 4.70 1.18
CA GLY A 81 7.44 4.80 0.98
C GLY A 81 7.00 4.14 -0.30
N GLY A 82 5.71 4.23 -0.59
CA GLY A 82 5.17 3.65 -1.83
C GLY A 82 3.66 3.64 -1.89
N GLU A 83 3.17 2.96 -2.90
CA GLU A 83 1.74 2.80 -3.15
C GLU A 83 1.42 1.33 -3.46
N GLY A 84 0.20 0.89 -3.16
CA GLY A 84 -0.29 -0.46 -3.48
C GLY A 84 -0.59 -0.68 -4.98
N ASN A 85 0.22 -0.09 -5.84
CA ASN A 85 0.14 -0.20 -7.30
C ASN A 85 1.48 -0.58 -7.92
N GLY A 86 2.40 -1.13 -7.13
CA GLY A 86 3.74 -1.50 -7.56
C GLY A 86 4.79 -0.38 -7.45
N GLY A 87 4.43 0.78 -6.92
CA GLY A 87 5.33 1.93 -6.78
C GLY A 87 6.09 1.90 -5.45
N VAL A 88 7.42 1.96 -5.49
CA VAL A 88 8.33 2.05 -4.34
C VAL A 88 9.15 3.33 -4.45
N ILE A 89 9.34 3.99 -3.33
CA ILE A 89 10.11 5.24 -3.20
C ILE A 89 11.18 5.01 -2.14
N LEU A 90 12.43 5.28 -2.49
CA LEU A 90 13.57 5.25 -1.55
C LEU A 90 14.28 6.61 -1.60
N ARG A 91 14.25 7.34 -0.49
CA ARG A 91 14.80 8.71 -0.37
C ARG A 91 16.27 8.82 -0.80
N GLU A 92 17.09 7.82 -0.45
CA GLU A 92 18.52 7.80 -0.78
C GLU A 92 18.77 7.81 -2.29
N CYS A 93 17.85 7.27 -3.09
CA CYS A 93 17.91 7.32 -4.55
C CYS A 93 17.28 8.60 -5.07
N HIS A 94 15.98 8.77 -4.89
CA HIS A 94 15.22 9.99 -5.16
C HIS A 94 13.81 9.92 -4.59
N LEU A 95 13.14 11.06 -4.44
CA LEU A 95 11.77 11.15 -3.95
C LEU A 95 10.75 11.02 -5.09
N GLY A 96 10.66 9.84 -5.66
CA GLY A 96 9.73 9.44 -6.70
C GLY A 96 9.66 7.91 -6.78
N ARG A 97 8.58 7.37 -7.35
CA ARG A 97 8.46 5.92 -7.58
C ARG A 97 9.50 5.47 -8.59
N ASP A 98 10.14 4.34 -8.30
CA ASP A 98 11.18 3.78 -9.15
C ASP A 98 11.13 2.25 -9.14
N SER A 99 10.90 1.66 -10.32
CA SER A 99 10.85 0.21 -10.46
C SER A 99 12.22 -0.46 -10.28
N LEU A 100 13.33 0.20 -10.62
CA LEU A 100 14.69 -0.34 -10.43
C LEU A 100 15.06 -0.39 -8.95
N VAL A 101 14.64 0.63 -8.18
CA VAL A 101 14.75 0.62 -6.72
C VAL A 101 13.96 -0.56 -6.15
N ALA A 102 12.72 -0.75 -6.59
CA ALA A 102 11.91 -1.89 -6.16
C ALA A 102 12.57 -3.23 -6.48
N VAL A 103 13.09 -3.41 -7.71
CA VAL A 103 13.84 -4.60 -8.12
C VAL A 103 15.05 -4.84 -7.21
N THR A 104 15.84 -3.80 -6.95
CA THR A 104 17.05 -3.90 -6.12
C THR A 104 16.72 -4.36 -4.70
N LEU A 105 15.72 -3.77 -4.05
CA LEU A 105 15.31 -4.14 -2.70
C LEU A 105 14.79 -5.58 -2.63
N ILE A 106 14.02 -6.00 -3.64
CA ILE A 106 13.49 -7.37 -3.71
C ILE A 106 14.59 -8.40 -3.97
N LEU A 107 15.52 -8.10 -4.89
CA LEU A 107 16.68 -8.97 -5.12
C LEU A 107 17.58 -9.05 -3.88
N ASN A 108 17.74 -7.95 -3.17
CA ASN A 108 18.44 -7.94 -1.89
C ASN A 108 17.76 -8.89 -0.88
N ARG A 109 16.43 -8.80 -0.73
CA ARG A 109 15.68 -9.74 0.12
C ARG A 109 15.88 -11.20 -0.28
N MET A 110 15.83 -11.50 -1.56
CA MET A 110 16.05 -12.86 -2.09
C MET A 110 17.48 -13.36 -1.86
N SER A 111 18.48 -12.48 -1.83
CA SER A 111 19.88 -12.85 -1.61
C SER A 111 20.19 -13.26 -0.17
N GLN A 112 19.33 -12.91 0.77
CA GLN A 112 19.53 -13.15 2.22
C GLN A 112 19.09 -14.55 2.66
N SER A 113 18.42 -15.31 1.81
CA SER A 113 18.01 -16.69 2.07
C SER A 113 18.09 -17.53 0.79
N THR A 114 17.87 -18.83 0.91
CA THR A 114 17.72 -19.75 -0.23
C THR A 114 16.27 -19.89 -0.68
N ASP A 115 15.36 -19.14 -0.05
CA ASP A 115 13.94 -19.23 -0.30
C ASP A 115 13.60 -18.72 -1.70
N LYS A 116 12.67 -19.38 -2.34
CA LYS A 116 12.09 -18.93 -3.60
C LYS A 116 11.17 -17.74 -3.37
N LEU A 117 10.90 -16.98 -4.40
CA LEU A 117 10.04 -15.80 -4.30
C LEU A 117 8.63 -16.16 -3.80
N SER A 118 8.07 -17.31 -4.24
CA SER A 118 6.79 -17.81 -3.73
C SER A 118 6.80 -18.16 -2.23
N GLU A 119 7.93 -18.60 -1.70
CA GLU A 119 8.11 -18.92 -0.29
C GLU A 119 8.23 -17.65 0.56
N ILE A 120 9.03 -16.67 0.08
CA ILE A 120 9.09 -15.33 0.67
C ILE A 120 7.70 -14.70 0.73
N TYR A 121 6.99 -14.68 -0.39
CA TYR A 121 5.63 -14.14 -0.46
C TYR A 121 4.70 -14.83 0.54
N SER A 122 4.72 -16.16 0.62
CA SER A 122 3.85 -16.93 1.52
C SER A 122 4.16 -16.72 3.00
N SER A 123 5.37 -16.29 3.34
CA SER A 123 5.77 -15.97 4.73
C SER A 123 5.28 -14.61 5.21
N LEU A 124 4.90 -13.73 4.31
CA LEU A 124 4.39 -12.39 4.62
C LEU A 124 2.91 -12.44 5.06
N PRO A 125 2.42 -11.43 5.79
CA PRO A 125 1.01 -11.31 6.10
C PRO A 125 0.16 -11.30 4.82
N GLN A 126 -0.84 -12.20 4.76
CA GLN A 126 -1.65 -12.39 3.55
C GLN A 126 -2.97 -11.64 3.65
N PHE A 127 -3.24 -10.83 2.65
CA PHE A 127 -4.49 -10.08 2.47
C PHE A 127 -4.91 -10.09 1.00
N LYS A 128 -6.20 -9.94 0.76
CA LYS A 128 -6.76 -9.86 -0.58
C LYS A 128 -7.53 -8.56 -0.77
N ILE A 129 -7.11 -7.76 -1.75
CA ILE A 129 -7.78 -6.53 -2.12
C ILE A 129 -8.73 -6.78 -3.28
N VAL A 130 -9.96 -6.29 -3.15
CA VAL A 130 -10.93 -6.17 -4.24
C VAL A 130 -11.05 -4.70 -4.62
N LYS A 131 -10.91 -4.39 -5.90
CA LYS A 131 -11.00 -3.04 -6.46
C LYS A 131 -12.20 -2.98 -7.41
N ASP A 132 -13.12 -2.07 -7.15
CA ASP A 132 -14.31 -1.85 -7.96
C ASP A 132 -14.58 -0.36 -8.17
N LYS A 133 -15.48 -0.03 -9.08
CA LYS A 133 -15.89 1.34 -9.38
C LYS A 133 -17.37 1.42 -9.72
N VAL A 134 -18.03 2.48 -9.27
CA VAL A 134 -19.44 2.78 -9.57
C VAL A 134 -19.53 4.12 -10.28
N ASN A 135 -20.37 4.20 -11.31
CA ASN A 135 -20.69 5.48 -11.93
C ASN A 135 -21.55 6.32 -10.97
N VAL A 136 -21.19 7.60 -10.83
CA VAL A 136 -21.88 8.56 -9.92
C VAL A 136 -22.31 9.84 -10.64
N ASP A 137 -22.54 9.80 -11.95
CA ASP A 137 -22.92 10.97 -12.76
C ASP A 137 -24.11 11.77 -12.20
N ASN A 138 -25.08 11.08 -11.59
CA ASN A 138 -26.31 11.68 -11.06
C ASN A 138 -26.50 11.39 -9.56
N ILE A 139 -25.45 10.98 -8.86
CA ILE A 139 -25.52 10.60 -7.45
C ILE A 139 -24.63 11.54 -6.63
N ASN A 140 -25.15 12.05 -5.54
CA ASN A 140 -24.35 12.83 -4.60
C ASN A 140 -23.37 11.93 -3.85
N SER A 141 -22.09 12.06 -4.19
CA SER A 141 -21.01 11.28 -3.57
C SER A 141 -20.95 11.47 -2.05
N GLU A 142 -21.31 12.65 -1.53
CA GLU A 142 -21.35 12.95 -0.10
C GLU A 142 -22.46 12.17 0.61
N GLU A 143 -23.60 11.96 -0.04
CA GLU A 143 -24.67 11.12 0.50
C GLU A 143 -24.26 9.65 0.60
N ILE A 144 -23.52 9.14 -0.39
CA ILE A 144 -22.97 7.78 -0.33
C ILE A 144 -22.03 7.65 0.86
N ILE A 145 -21.08 8.58 1.01
CA ILE A 145 -20.13 8.61 2.12
C ILE A 145 -20.87 8.70 3.46
N LYS A 146 -21.89 9.54 3.56
CA LYS A 146 -22.70 9.68 4.78
C LYS A 146 -23.43 8.39 5.13
N LYS A 147 -24.05 7.73 4.15
CA LYS A 147 -24.72 6.42 4.33
C LYS A 147 -23.71 5.34 4.75
N ALA A 148 -22.57 5.26 4.08
CA ALA A 148 -21.51 4.32 4.46
C ALA A 148 -21.02 4.57 5.90
N THR A 149 -20.88 5.84 6.28
CA THR A 149 -20.46 6.24 7.64
C THR A 149 -21.45 5.78 8.71
N SER A 150 -22.74 5.74 8.42
CA SER A 150 -23.75 5.22 9.35
C SER A 150 -23.83 3.69 9.37
N LEU A 151 -23.40 3.02 8.30
CA LEU A 151 -23.34 1.54 8.26
C LEU A 151 -22.11 0.98 9.00
N PHE A 152 -20.99 1.72 9.01
CA PHE A 152 -19.72 1.29 9.58
C PHE A 152 -19.36 2.08 10.85
N GLU A 153 -20.28 2.14 11.81
CA GLU A 153 -20.11 2.94 13.04
C GLU A 153 -18.92 2.48 13.90
N ASN A 154 -18.64 1.17 13.92
CA ASN A 154 -17.57 0.56 14.75
C ASN A 154 -16.19 0.57 14.07
N ALA A 155 -16.04 1.18 12.90
CA ALA A 155 -14.75 1.29 12.21
C ALA A 155 -14.02 2.57 12.61
N GLU A 156 -12.69 2.50 12.68
CA GLU A 156 -11.87 3.71 12.63
C GLU A 156 -12.05 4.40 11.28
N LYS A 157 -12.19 5.73 11.29
CA LYS A 157 -12.48 6.52 10.09
C LYS A 157 -11.33 7.46 9.77
N ASN A 158 -10.84 7.38 8.53
CA ASN A 158 -9.88 8.32 7.99
C ASN A 158 -10.47 9.02 6.76
N THR A 159 -10.51 10.35 6.79
CA THR A 159 -11.19 11.19 5.78
C THR A 159 -10.25 12.09 4.99
N ILE A 160 -8.94 11.80 4.97
CA ILE A 160 -7.96 12.63 4.24
C ILE A 160 -8.09 12.54 2.72
N ASP A 161 -8.72 11.46 2.19
CA ASP A 161 -9.03 11.30 0.77
C ASP A 161 -10.26 10.39 0.62
N GLY A 162 -11.44 10.96 0.48
CA GLY A 162 -12.70 10.23 0.59
C GLY A 162 -12.97 9.77 2.02
N VAL A 163 -13.28 8.49 2.20
CA VAL A 163 -13.39 7.88 3.54
C VAL A 163 -12.87 6.44 3.52
N LYS A 164 -11.94 6.15 4.42
CA LYS A 164 -11.48 4.80 4.71
C LYS A 164 -12.02 4.38 6.08
N PHE A 165 -12.67 3.23 6.11
CA PHE A 165 -13.12 2.53 7.30
C PHE A 165 -12.14 1.40 7.59
N THR A 166 -11.55 1.35 8.77
CA THR A 166 -10.55 0.34 9.14
C THR A 166 -10.99 -0.40 10.39
N TRP A 167 -10.82 -1.71 10.39
CA TRP A 167 -10.91 -2.63 11.52
C TRP A 167 -9.54 -3.31 11.71
N ASP A 168 -9.42 -4.18 12.66
CA ASP A 168 -8.14 -4.82 13.02
C ASP A 168 -7.53 -5.64 11.86
N ASP A 169 -8.37 -6.26 11.02
CA ASP A 169 -7.99 -7.21 9.98
C ASP A 169 -8.48 -6.86 8.57
N ARG A 170 -9.16 -5.74 8.40
CA ARG A 170 -9.78 -5.37 7.11
C ARG A 170 -10.06 -3.89 7.00
N TRP A 171 -10.29 -3.42 5.78
CA TRP A 171 -10.73 -2.05 5.54
C TRP A 171 -11.58 -1.93 4.28
N VAL A 172 -12.33 -0.84 4.21
CA VAL A 172 -13.06 -0.39 3.02
C VAL A 172 -12.73 1.08 2.77
N HIS A 173 -12.38 1.42 1.55
CA HIS A 173 -12.07 2.79 1.14
C HIS A 173 -12.99 3.24 0.00
N LEU A 174 -13.75 4.31 0.23
CA LEU A 174 -14.63 4.96 -0.74
C LEU A 174 -14.01 6.28 -1.15
N ARG A 175 -13.74 6.46 -2.43
CA ARG A 175 -13.04 7.63 -2.94
C ARG A 175 -13.61 8.07 -4.28
N LYS A 176 -13.94 9.37 -4.41
CA LYS A 176 -14.32 9.96 -5.69
C LYS A 176 -13.09 10.06 -6.60
N SER A 177 -13.24 9.73 -7.88
CA SER A 177 -12.21 10.01 -8.88
C SER A 177 -12.14 11.51 -9.15
N ASN A 178 -10.92 12.04 -9.34
CA ASN A 178 -10.71 13.45 -9.69
C ASN A 178 -10.86 13.70 -11.20
N THR A 179 -10.83 12.66 -12.02
CA THR A 179 -10.77 12.74 -13.49
C THR A 179 -11.97 12.12 -14.18
N GLU A 180 -12.74 11.30 -13.48
CA GLU A 180 -13.88 10.56 -14.03
C GLU A 180 -15.08 10.65 -13.09
N PRO A 181 -16.32 10.59 -13.59
CA PRO A 181 -17.53 10.61 -12.75
C PRO A 181 -17.79 9.25 -12.09
N ILE A 182 -16.79 8.72 -11.40
CA ILE A 182 -16.87 7.43 -10.71
C ILE A 182 -16.46 7.57 -9.23
N MET A 183 -17.00 6.69 -8.41
CA MET A 183 -16.49 6.39 -7.08
C MET A 183 -15.72 5.07 -7.11
N ARG A 184 -14.50 5.10 -6.65
CA ARG A 184 -13.67 3.90 -6.45
C ARG A 184 -14.00 3.30 -5.09
N ILE A 185 -14.20 1.99 -5.08
CA ILE A 185 -14.51 1.22 -3.88
C ILE A 185 -13.47 0.12 -3.78
N TYR A 186 -12.60 0.24 -2.81
CA TYR A 186 -11.58 -0.77 -2.53
C TYR A 186 -11.88 -1.38 -1.17
N ALA A 187 -11.73 -2.69 -1.07
CA ALA A 187 -11.89 -3.43 0.18
C ALA A 187 -10.80 -4.47 0.32
N GLU A 188 -10.34 -4.69 1.53
CA GLU A 188 -9.32 -5.68 1.86
C GLU A 188 -9.73 -6.48 3.08
N ALA A 189 -9.44 -7.78 3.04
CA ALA A 189 -9.55 -8.71 4.15
C ALA A 189 -8.52 -9.85 4.00
N PRO A 190 -8.28 -10.66 5.05
CA PRO A 190 -7.48 -11.88 4.98
C PRO A 190 -7.98 -12.88 3.95
#